data_672fa2930e5e22755cbccb6ab18365f3
#
_entry.id   672fa2930e5e22755cbccb6ab18365f3
#
_cell.length_a   1.000
_cell.length_b   1.000
_cell.length_c   1.000
_cell.angle_alpha   90.00
_cell.angle_beta   90.00
_cell.angle_gamma   90.00
#
_symmetry.space_group_name_H-M   'P 1'
#
loop_
_entity.id
_entity.type
_entity.pdbx_description
1 polymer ?
#
loop_
_entity_poly.entity_id
_entity_poly.type
_entity_poly.pdbx_seq_one_letter_code
_entity_poly.pdbx_strand_id
1 'polypeptide(L)'
;MRPRLTALIVVSIVAVVAVAATAGARPGAVSRGRWHPPQHLTWYWQLQGRVRTSPAAQAYDIDGFDTGRSVVARLHAAGRRVVCYIDVGTWENWRPDRNAFPGRILGRPNGWPGERWLDVRALGALGPIMRARIRMCKSKGFDALEPDNIDGWENGTGFPISARQQARYDIWIARTAHSVGLAVFQKNDPEQAAALEPYFDGELDEQCRQYDECSSLQPYLAAGKPVLDAEYSSGLYPAFCMADNRVGIMGALFSTSLDGSVYRPCWGTPAG
;
A
#
# COMPACT_ATOMS: atom_id res chain seq x y z
N MET A 1 98.75 -10.14 -18.88
CA MET A 1 97.88 -10.55 -17.78
C MET A 1 96.80 -9.47 -17.59
N ARG A 2 95.58 -9.76 -17.96
CA ARG A 2 94.44 -8.82 -17.77
C ARG A 2 93.56 -9.41 -16.69
N PRO A 3 93.11 -8.64 -15.67
CA PRO A 3 92.18 -9.15 -14.67
C PRO A 3 90.75 -9.12 -15.20
N ARG A 4 89.98 -10.18 -14.93
CA ARG A 4 88.56 -10.31 -15.19
C ARG A 4 87.78 -9.64 -14.07
N LEU A 5 86.96 -8.64 -14.40
CA LEU A 5 85.95 -8.07 -13.49
C LEU A 5 84.73 -8.99 -13.51
N THR A 6 84.35 -9.48 -12.34
CA THR A 6 83.09 -10.21 -12.11
C THR A 6 82.03 -9.20 -11.67
N ALA A 7 81.03 -9.05 -12.48
CA ALA A 7 79.87 -8.17 -12.16
C ALA A 7 78.88 -8.95 -11.26
N LEU A 8 78.59 -8.45 -10.07
CA LEU A 8 77.49 -8.92 -9.21
C LEU A 8 76.18 -8.30 -9.68
N ILE A 9 75.22 -9.13 -10.10
CA ILE A 9 73.82 -8.70 -10.38
C ILE A 9 73.04 -8.79 -9.06
N VAL A 10 72.61 -7.62 -8.54
CA VAL A 10 71.68 -7.52 -7.39
C VAL A 10 70.31 -7.56 -7.95
N VAL A 11 69.55 -8.66 -7.69
CA VAL A 11 68.14 -8.79 -8.03
C VAL A 11 67.34 -8.21 -6.87
N SER A 12 66.71 -7.05 -7.09
CA SER A 12 65.76 -6.44 -6.16
C SER A 12 64.39 -7.05 -6.36
N ILE A 13 63.89 -7.81 -5.38
CA ILE A 13 62.55 -8.34 -5.34
C ILE A 13 61.64 -7.24 -4.80
N VAL A 14 60.81 -6.66 -5.67
CA VAL A 14 59.73 -5.75 -5.28
C VAL A 14 58.50 -6.60 -4.89
N ALA A 15 58.18 -6.64 -3.61
CA ALA A 15 56.95 -7.27 -3.11
C ALA A 15 55.75 -6.34 -3.38
N VAL A 16 54.91 -6.73 -4.31
CA VAL A 16 53.62 -6.05 -4.54
C VAL A 16 52.60 -6.53 -3.49
N VAL A 17 52.28 -5.68 -2.53
CA VAL A 17 51.20 -5.94 -1.56
C VAL A 17 49.87 -5.61 -2.25
N ALA A 18 49.11 -6.64 -2.61
CA ALA A 18 47.76 -6.49 -3.10
C ALA A 18 46.83 -6.15 -1.93
N VAL A 19 46.40 -4.90 -1.82
CA VAL A 19 45.33 -4.49 -0.91
C VAL A 19 43.98 -4.96 -1.48
N ALA A 20 43.42 -6.02 -0.89
CA ALA A 20 42.07 -6.46 -1.21
C ALA A 20 41.09 -5.40 -0.68
N ALA A 21 40.49 -4.61 -1.58
CA ALA A 21 39.39 -3.73 -1.26
C ALA A 21 38.15 -4.61 -0.96
N THR A 22 37.73 -4.66 0.30
CA THR A 22 36.43 -5.22 0.67
C THR A 22 35.38 -4.36 0.05
N ALA A 23 34.70 -4.88 -0.98
CA ALA A 23 33.50 -4.27 -1.57
C ALA A 23 32.40 -4.26 -0.50
N GLY A 24 32.22 -3.14 0.16
CA GLY A 24 31.08 -2.90 1.02
C GLY A 24 29.82 -3.09 0.20
N ALA A 25 28.92 -3.96 0.66
CA ALA A 25 27.62 -4.17 0.04
C ALA A 25 26.91 -2.82 -0.06
N ARG A 26 26.74 -2.32 -1.27
CA ARG A 26 25.91 -1.14 -1.54
C ARG A 26 24.49 -1.49 -1.11
N PRO A 27 23.78 -0.59 -0.37
CA PRO A 27 22.34 -0.78 -0.13
C PRO A 27 21.67 -1.02 -1.47
N GLY A 28 20.87 -2.09 -1.58
CA GLY A 28 20.27 -2.54 -2.82
C GLY A 28 19.58 -1.38 -3.52
N ALA A 29 19.90 -1.16 -4.78
CA ALA A 29 19.18 -0.22 -5.63
C ALA A 29 17.73 -0.66 -5.63
N VAL A 30 16.83 0.22 -5.13
CA VAL A 30 15.38 0.03 -5.23
C VAL A 30 15.09 -0.30 -6.69
N SER A 31 14.48 -1.47 -6.93
CA SER A 31 14.02 -1.90 -8.23
C SER A 31 13.28 -0.75 -8.90
N ARG A 32 13.68 -0.38 -10.12
CA ARG A 32 13.03 0.69 -10.92
C ARG A 32 11.63 0.29 -11.42
N GLY A 33 11.11 -0.88 -11.04
CA GLY A 33 9.78 -1.38 -11.37
C GLY A 33 8.75 -1.13 -10.27
N ARG A 34 7.48 -1.20 -10.65
CA ARG A 34 6.36 -1.22 -9.71
C ARG A 34 6.54 -2.41 -8.74
N TRP A 35 6.20 -2.19 -7.46
CA TRP A 35 6.17 -3.27 -6.49
C TRP A 35 5.07 -4.28 -6.85
N HIS A 36 5.37 -5.57 -6.70
CA HIS A 36 4.41 -6.65 -6.80
C HIS A 36 4.27 -7.25 -5.39
N PRO A 37 3.16 -6.97 -4.68
CA PRO A 37 2.94 -7.50 -3.34
C PRO A 37 2.87 -9.03 -3.36
N PRO A 38 3.53 -9.73 -2.41
CA PRO A 38 3.38 -11.19 -2.30
C PRO A 38 2.02 -11.55 -1.72
N GLN A 39 1.49 -12.72 -2.04
CA GLN A 39 0.18 -13.18 -1.57
C GLN A 39 0.08 -13.19 -0.04
N HIS A 40 1.11 -13.68 0.65
CA HIS A 40 1.16 -13.69 2.12
C HIS A 40 1.88 -12.45 2.65
N LEU A 41 1.31 -11.27 2.40
CA LEU A 41 1.86 -9.99 2.83
C LEU A 41 1.48 -9.70 4.28
N THR A 42 2.45 -9.68 5.19
CA THR A 42 2.20 -9.18 6.55
C THR A 42 2.13 -7.66 6.54
N TRP A 43 1.13 -7.10 7.20
CA TRP A 43 0.81 -5.67 7.07
C TRP A 43 0.41 -5.02 8.39
N TYR A 44 0.54 -3.71 8.44
CA TYR A 44 0.13 -2.86 9.55
C TYR A 44 -0.58 -1.64 9.01
N TRP A 45 -1.72 -1.29 9.57
CA TRP A 45 -2.56 -0.19 9.13
C TRP A 45 -2.71 0.85 10.22
N GLN A 46 -2.39 2.10 9.91
CA GLN A 46 -2.57 3.21 10.85
C GLN A 46 -2.79 4.52 10.07
N LEU A 47 -3.98 5.10 10.18
CA LEU A 47 -4.37 6.30 9.45
C LEU A 47 -4.38 7.55 10.33
N GLN A 48 -4.36 7.39 11.66
CA GLN A 48 -4.40 8.52 12.57
C GLN A 48 -3.19 8.57 13.53
N GLY A 49 -2.83 9.79 13.92
CA GLY A 49 -1.78 10.04 14.88
C GLY A 49 -0.35 9.81 14.34
N ARG A 50 0.60 9.77 15.27
CA ARG A 50 2.01 9.53 14.91
C ARG A 50 2.23 8.07 14.55
N VAL A 51 2.67 7.80 13.31
CA VAL A 51 2.95 6.45 12.82
C VAL A 51 3.90 5.69 13.75
N ARG A 52 3.45 4.53 14.23
CA ARG A 52 4.26 3.57 15.01
C ARG A 52 5.07 2.73 14.03
N THR A 53 6.39 2.73 14.16
CA THR A 53 7.29 1.99 13.25
C THR A 53 7.82 0.68 13.85
N SER A 54 7.34 0.31 15.05
CA SER A 54 7.75 -0.90 15.77
C SER A 54 7.02 -2.20 15.36
N PRO A 55 5.75 -2.20 14.86
CA PRO A 55 5.09 -3.43 14.46
C PRO A 55 5.92 -4.24 13.46
N ALA A 56 5.95 -5.57 13.65
CA ALA A 56 6.64 -6.48 12.74
C ALA A 56 5.74 -6.79 11.53
N ALA A 57 5.81 -5.96 10.49
CA ALA A 57 5.04 -6.10 9.26
C ALA A 57 5.93 -5.83 8.06
N GLN A 58 5.64 -6.43 6.91
CA GLN A 58 6.35 -6.22 5.64
C GLN A 58 5.87 -4.93 4.96
N ALA A 59 4.60 -4.60 5.09
CA ALA A 59 4.00 -3.39 4.57
C ALA A 59 3.35 -2.55 5.67
N TYR A 60 3.42 -1.24 5.51
CA TYR A 60 2.75 -0.26 6.35
C TYR A 60 1.81 0.57 5.50
N ASP A 61 0.53 0.53 5.80
CA ASP A 61 -0.47 1.36 5.18
C ASP A 61 -0.76 2.55 6.09
N ILE A 62 -0.51 3.73 5.57
CA ILE A 62 -0.50 4.97 6.37
C ILE A 62 -0.97 6.16 5.56
N ASP A 63 -1.57 7.14 6.25
CA ASP A 63 -2.12 8.34 5.62
C ASP A 63 -1.10 9.08 4.75
N GLY A 64 -1.48 9.30 3.48
CA GLY A 64 -0.61 9.92 2.48
C GLY A 64 -0.39 11.41 2.71
N PHE A 65 -1.36 12.14 3.25
CA PHE A 65 -1.24 13.58 3.51
C PHE A 65 -0.42 13.86 4.75
N ASP A 66 -0.71 13.18 5.85
CA ASP A 66 -0.14 13.43 7.17
C ASP A 66 1.25 12.79 7.36
N THR A 67 1.60 11.83 6.51
CA THR A 67 2.91 11.18 6.56
C THR A 67 3.95 11.94 5.73
N GLY A 68 5.04 12.34 6.37
CA GLY A 68 6.18 12.98 5.72
C GLY A 68 7.16 11.97 5.10
N ARG A 69 7.94 12.41 4.08
CA ARG A 69 8.99 11.61 3.42
C ARG A 69 9.96 10.93 4.37
N SER A 70 10.27 11.56 5.51
CA SER A 70 11.21 11.01 6.50
C SER A 70 10.68 9.74 7.19
N VAL A 71 9.36 9.62 7.36
CA VAL A 71 8.74 8.40 7.89
C VAL A 71 8.84 7.27 6.88
N VAL A 72 8.46 7.54 5.62
CA VAL A 72 8.58 6.58 4.51
C VAL A 72 10.02 6.09 4.37
N ALA A 73 10.99 7.01 4.36
CA ALA A 73 12.43 6.67 4.27
C ALA A 73 12.90 5.79 5.44
N ARG A 74 12.44 6.05 6.68
CA ARG A 74 12.77 5.18 7.83
C ARG A 74 12.18 3.79 7.69
N LEU A 75 10.94 3.66 7.21
CA LEU A 75 10.32 2.36 6.97
C LEU A 75 11.09 1.59 5.88
N HIS A 76 11.47 2.25 4.78
CA HIS A 76 12.32 1.65 3.75
C HIS A 76 13.69 1.22 4.28
N ALA A 77 14.33 2.04 5.12
CA ALA A 77 15.60 1.69 5.75
C ALA A 77 15.50 0.45 6.65
N ALA A 78 14.29 0.18 7.20
CA ALA A 78 13.98 -1.04 7.94
C ALA A 78 13.50 -2.20 7.05
N GLY A 79 13.62 -2.09 5.71
CA GLY A 79 13.21 -3.11 4.75
C GLY A 79 11.69 -3.23 4.57
N ARG A 80 10.90 -2.23 4.98
CA ARG A 80 9.43 -2.22 4.87
C ARG A 80 8.97 -1.59 3.58
N ARG A 81 7.83 -2.03 3.06
CA ARG A 81 7.07 -1.36 2.00
C ARG A 81 6.06 -0.41 2.61
N VAL A 82 5.67 0.63 1.87
CA VAL A 82 4.77 1.65 2.38
C VAL A 82 3.65 1.89 1.39
N VAL A 83 2.42 1.67 1.85
CA VAL A 83 1.18 1.91 1.11
C VAL A 83 0.66 3.29 1.50
N CYS A 84 0.22 4.05 0.53
CA CYS A 84 -0.31 5.41 0.69
C CYS A 84 -1.83 5.37 0.71
N TYR A 85 -2.43 5.54 1.87
CA TYR A 85 -3.87 5.81 1.96
C TYR A 85 -4.18 7.20 1.42
N ILE A 86 -5.11 7.29 0.50
CA ILE A 86 -5.81 8.51 0.10
C ILE A 86 -7.27 8.21 -0.19
N ASP A 87 -8.14 9.09 0.22
CA ASP A 87 -9.54 9.03 -0.21
C ASP A 87 -9.66 9.46 -1.68
N VAL A 88 -10.40 8.69 -2.47
CA VAL A 88 -10.68 9.00 -3.87
C VAL A 88 -12.18 9.05 -4.20
N GLY A 89 -13.03 8.49 -3.32
CA GLY A 89 -14.48 8.44 -3.46
C GLY A 89 -15.21 9.44 -2.60
N THR A 90 -14.54 10.06 -1.62
CA THR A 90 -15.12 11.15 -0.82
C THR A 90 -14.25 12.42 -0.81
N TRP A 91 -14.88 13.51 -0.42
CA TRP A 91 -14.27 14.79 -0.13
C TRP A 91 -14.15 14.96 1.38
N GLU A 92 -12.96 15.31 1.84
CA GLU A 92 -12.63 15.51 3.24
C GLU A 92 -12.37 17.00 3.51
N ASN A 93 -13.11 17.62 4.45
CA ASN A 93 -13.07 19.06 4.69
C ASN A 93 -11.75 19.56 5.33
N TRP A 94 -10.93 18.65 5.84
CA TRP A 94 -9.65 18.95 6.48
C TRP A 94 -8.43 18.85 5.55
N ARG A 95 -8.60 18.24 4.37
CA ARG A 95 -7.48 18.08 3.44
C ARG A 95 -7.05 19.42 2.82
N PRO A 96 -5.75 19.60 2.59
CA PRO A 96 -5.24 20.87 2.06
C PRO A 96 -5.77 21.20 0.67
N ASP A 97 -6.16 20.21 -0.12
CA ASP A 97 -6.71 20.35 -1.47
C ASP A 97 -8.24 20.46 -1.55
N ARG A 98 -8.94 20.51 -0.40
CA ARG A 98 -10.41 20.54 -0.34
C ARG A 98 -11.07 21.60 -1.22
N ASN A 99 -10.41 22.74 -1.42
CA ASN A 99 -10.95 23.85 -2.22
C ASN A 99 -10.84 23.62 -3.73
N ALA A 100 -10.13 22.58 -4.18
CA ALA A 100 -10.02 22.21 -5.58
C ALA A 100 -11.28 21.49 -6.10
N PHE A 101 -12.14 21.00 -5.21
CA PHE A 101 -13.35 20.25 -5.56
C PHE A 101 -14.52 21.20 -5.83
N PRO A 102 -15.08 21.21 -7.03
CA PRO A 102 -16.28 22.01 -7.32
C PRO A 102 -17.48 21.52 -6.51
N GLY A 103 -18.26 22.42 -5.91
CA GLY A 103 -19.40 22.06 -5.07
C GLY A 103 -20.45 21.14 -5.73
N ARG A 104 -20.58 21.20 -7.07
CA ARG A 104 -21.53 20.36 -7.83
C ARG A 104 -21.22 18.85 -7.83
N ILE A 105 -19.98 18.46 -7.49
CA ILE A 105 -19.61 17.04 -7.39
C ILE A 105 -19.59 16.52 -5.96
N LEU A 106 -19.95 17.35 -4.97
CA LEU A 106 -20.04 16.97 -3.56
C LEU A 106 -21.44 16.45 -3.26
N GLY A 107 -21.55 15.18 -2.94
CA GLY A 107 -22.78 14.47 -2.64
C GLY A 107 -23.23 14.59 -1.17
N ARG A 108 -23.88 13.53 -0.69
CA ARG A 108 -24.32 13.40 0.71
C ARG A 108 -23.13 13.09 1.63
N PRO A 109 -23.24 13.36 2.95
CA PRO A 109 -22.30 12.83 3.93
C PRO A 109 -22.18 11.30 3.81
N ASN A 110 -20.97 10.75 4.01
CA ASN A 110 -20.73 9.30 3.98
C ASN A 110 -20.83 8.62 5.36
N GLY A 111 -21.08 9.39 6.42
CA GLY A 111 -21.14 8.89 7.79
C GLY A 111 -19.96 9.38 8.66
N TRP A 112 -18.81 9.67 8.08
CA TRP A 112 -17.69 10.25 8.81
C TRP A 112 -17.83 11.78 8.92
N PRO A 113 -17.57 12.37 10.10
CA PRO A 113 -17.67 13.80 10.29
C PRO A 113 -16.75 14.59 9.34
N GLY A 114 -17.35 15.43 8.48
CA GLY A 114 -16.57 16.26 7.56
C GLY A 114 -16.33 15.64 6.19
N GLU A 115 -16.82 14.44 5.94
CA GLU A 115 -16.73 13.75 4.64
C GLU A 115 -18.03 13.77 3.86
N ARG A 116 -17.88 13.80 2.54
CA ARG A 116 -19.00 13.75 1.59
C ARG A 116 -18.63 12.94 0.36
N TRP A 117 -19.53 12.08 -0.09
CA TRP A 117 -19.37 11.32 -1.32
C TRP A 117 -19.07 12.23 -2.52
N LEU A 118 -18.32 11.71 -3.46
CA LEU A 118 -17.99 12.37 -4.73
C LEU A 118 -18.82 11.80 -5.89
N ASP A 119 -19.18 12.63 -6.85
CA ASP A 119 -19.67 12.16 -8.14
C ASP A 119 -18.51 11.64 -9.00
N VAL A 120 -18.17 10.35 -8.86
CA VAL A 120 -17.07 9.71 -9.58
C VAL A 120 -17.26 9.69 -11.10
N ARG A 121 -18.47 9.99 -11.60
CA ARG A 121 -18.75 10.15 -13.03
C ARG A 121 -18.12 11.44 -13.59
N ALA A 122 -17.83 12.41 -12.73
CA ALA A 122 -17.29 13.72 -13.10
C ALA A 122 -15.75 13.67 -13.26
N LEU A 123 -15.22 12.67 -13.99
CA LEU A 123 -13.79 12.44 -14.15
C LEU A 123 -13.02 13.68 -14.68
N GLY A 124 -13.67 14.53 -15.48
CA GLY A 124 -13.07 15.78 -15.95
C GLY A 124 -12.68 16.73 -14.81
N ALA A 125 -13.49 16.77 -13.73
CA ALA A 125 -13.23 17.57 -12.54
C ALA A 125 -12.29 16.83 -11.55
N LEU A 126 -12.54 15.56 -11.31
CA LEU A 126 -11.78 14.74 -10.35
C LEU A 126 -10.36 14.39 -10.84
N GLY A 127 -10.23 14.15 -12.14
CA GLY A 127 -8.98 13.64 -12.71
C GLY A 127 -7.72 14.47 -12.40
N PRO A 128 -7.73 15.81 -12.53
CA PRO A 128 -6.58 16.64 -12.12
C PRO A 128 -6.24 16.50 -10.64
N ILE A 129 -7.25 16.44 -9.76
CA ILE A 129 -7.10 16.36 -8.30
C ILE A 129 -6.51 15.02 -7.91
N MET A 130 -7.09 13.91 -8.38
CA MET A 130 -6.64 12.56 -8.04
C MET A 130 -5.24 12.27 -8.61
N ARG A 131 -4.93 12.74 -9.82
CA ARG A 131 -3.55 12.67 -10.32
C ARG A 131 -2.56 13.44 -9.44
N ALA A 132 -2.98 14.56 -8.84
CA ALA A 132 -2.12 15.31 -7.91
C ALA A 132 -1.91 14.52 -6.61
N ARG A 133 -2.97 13.94 -6.01
CA ARG A 133 -2.90 13.06 -4.83
C ARG A 133 -1.98 11.85 -5.08
N ILE A 134 -2.17 11.13 -6.19
CA ILE A 134 -1.36 9.96 -6.57
C ILE A 134 0.12 10.36 -6.77
N ARG A 135 0.39 11.48 -7.45
CA ARG A 135 1.77 11.98 -7.60
C ARG A 135 2.38 12.43 -6.27
N MET A 136 1.58 12.95 -5.34
CA MET A 136 2.03 13.27 -3.99
C MET A 136 2.53 12.00 -3.28
N CYS A 137 1.76 10.90 -3.28
CA CYS A 137 2.19 9.61 -2.74
C CYS A 137 3.53 9.17 -3.35
N LYS A 138 3.61 9.15 -4.69
CA LYS A 138 4.86 8.78 -5.36
C LYS A 138 6.02 9.69 -5.00
N SER A 139 5.78 11.00 -4.94
CA SER A 139 6.82 11.97 -4.60
C SER A 139 7.33 11.82 -3.17
N LYS A 140 6.51 11.34 -2.25
CA LYS A 140 6.89 11.04 -0.86
C LYS A 140 7.64 9.72 -0.73
N GLY A 141 7.65 8.88 -1.78
CA GLY A 141 8.39 7.63 -1.84
C GLY A 141 7.56 6.38 -1.55
N PHE A 142 6.25 6.47 -1.46
CA PHE A 142 5.39 5.31 -1.27
C PHE A 142 5.54 4.28 -2.40
N ASP A 143 5.31 3.01 -2.08
CA ASP A 143 5.42 1.86 -3.00
C ASP A 143 4.08 1.49 -3.63
N ALA A 144 2.99 1.74 -2.93
CA ALA A 144 1.62 1.41 -3.34
C ALA A 144 0.63 2.50 -2.94
N LEU A 145 -0.60 2.35 -3.44
CA LEU A 145 -1.77 3.18 -3.14
C LEU A 145 -2.88 2.31 -2.55
N GLU A 146 -3.53 2.78 -1.50
CA GLU A 146 -4.87 2.38 -1.06
C GLU A 146 -5.83 3.53 -1.38
N PRO A 147 -6.67 3.40 -2.44
CA PRO A 147 -7.68 4.39 -2.79
C PRO A 147 -8.98 4.07 -2.06
N ASP A 148 -9.36 4.85 -1.08
CA ASP A 148 -10.55 4.61 -0.25
C ASP A 148 -11.84 5.11 -0.88
N ASN A 149 -12.98 4.54 -0.43
CA ASN A 149 -14.35 4.87 -0.83
C ASN A 149 -14.62 4.66 -2.32
N ILE A 150 -14.19 3.52 -2.86
CA ILE A 150 -14.42 3.14 -4.26
C ILE A 150 -15.69 2.30 -4.49
N ASP A 151 -16.59 2.29 -3.52
CA ASP A 151 -17.86 1.54 -3.45
C ASP A 151 -19.10 2.46 -3.50
N GLY A 152 -18.95 3.69 -3.94
CA GLY A 152 -20.03 4.69 -3.95
C GLY A 152 -21.29 4.28 -4.71
N TRP A 153 -21.22 3.30 -5.62
CA TRP A 153 -22.35 2.83 -6.44
C TRP A 153 -23.44 2.12 -5.62
N GLU A 154 -23.07 1.49 -4.52
CA GLU A 154 -24.00 0.81 -3.60
C GLU A 154 -24.37 1.68 -2.40
N ASN A 155 -23.76 2.84 -2.30
CA ASN A 155 -23.95 3.77 -1.20
C ASN A 155 -24.91 4.92 -1.53
N GLY A 156 -25.47 5.53 -0.50
CA GLY A 156 -26.39 6.67 -0.60
C GLY A 156 -25.71 7.99 -0.95
N THR A 157 -24.88 8.02 -2.01
CA THR A 157 -24.03 9.16 -2.38
C THR A 157 -24.78 10.45 -2.73
N GLY A 158 -26.05 10.36 -3.11
CA GLY A 158 -26.82 11.46 -3.68
C GLY A 158 -26.69 11.58 -5.20
N PHE A 159 -25.91 10.70 -5.82
CA PHE A 159 -25.74 10.60 -7.28
C PHE A 159 -26.16 9.21 -7.77
N PRO A 160 -26.78 9.10 -8.96
CA PRO A 160 -27.13 7.81 -9.53
C PRO A 160 -25.89 7.16 -10.19
N ILE A 161 -24.95 6.70 -9.37
CA ILE A 161 -23.75 6.00 -9.82
C ILE A 161 -24.09 4.54 -10.02
N SER A 162 -23.84 4.00 -11.20
CA SER A 162 -24.00 2.57 -11.47
C SER A 162 -22.68 1.82 -11.20
N ALA A 163 -22.76 0.52 -10.88
CA ALA A 163 -21.59 -0.35 -10.71
C ALA A 163 -20.57 -0.21 -11.86
N ARG A 164 -21.05 -0.17 -13.11
CA ARG A 164 -20.17 0.04 -14.28
C ARG A 164 -19.51 1.42 -14.33
N GLN A 165 -20.13 2.46 -13.78
CA GLN A 165 -19.52 3.79 -13.72
C GLN A 165 -18.47 3.84 -12.64
N GLN A 166 -18.75 3.22 -11.48
CA GLN A 166 -17.77 3.05 -10.40
C GLN A 166 -16.55 2.28 -10.91
N ALA A 167 -16.73 1.06 -11.40
CA ALA A 167 -15.60 0.25 -11.91
C ALA A 167 -14.73 0.98 -12.95
N ARG A 168 -15.33 1.81 -13.82
CA ARG A 168 -14.54 2.61 -14.78
C ARG A 168 -13.68 3.67 -14.09
N TYR A 169 -14.19 4.26 -13.01
CA TYR A 169 -13.43 5.21 -12.21
C TYR A 169 -12.28 4.51 -11.49
N ASP A 170 -12.54 3.38 -10.86
CA ASP A 170 -11.58 2.60 -10.07
C ASP A 170 -10.47 2.05 -10.96
N ILE A 171 -10.80 1.51 -12.13
CA ILE A 171 -9.82 1.11 -13.15
C ILE A 171 -8.98 2.31 -13.59
N TRP A 172 -9.58 3.50 -13.71
CA TRP A 172 -8.84 4.71 -14.06
C TRP A 172 -7.87 5.12 -12.93
N ILE A 173 -8.27 5.03 -11.66
CA ILE A 173 -7.41 5.25 -10.48
C ILE A 173 -6.23 4.25 -10.53
N ALA A 174 -6.51 2.94 -10.67
CA ALA A 174 -5.50 1.90 -10.72
C ALA A 174 -4.47 2.14 -11.84
N ARG A 175 -4.92 2.42 -13.05
CA ARG A 175 -4.05 2.74 -14.19
C ARG A 175 -3.23 4.00 -13.96
N THR A 176 -3.80 5.00 -13.29
CA THR A 176 -3.09 6.24 -12.95
C THR A 176 -1.99 5.97 -11.93
N ALA A 177 -2.24 5.16 -10.90
CA ALA A 177 -1.24 4.72 -9.94
C ALA A 177 -0.12 3.91 -10.61
N HIS A 178 -0.46 2.95 -11.46
CA HIS A 178 0.49 2.16 -12.24
C HIS A 178 1.37 3.03 -13.14
N SER A 179 0.79 4.06 -13.77
CA SER A 179 1.53 4.96 -14.69
C SER A 179 2.67 5.72 -14.02
N VAL A 180 2.60 5.90 -12.69
CA VAL A 180 3.67 6.53 -11.90
C VAL A 180 4.50 5.50 -11.12
N GLY A 181 4.25 4.18 -11.32
CA GLY A 181 5.00 3.10 -10.69
C GLY A 181 4.63 2.85 -9.22
N LEU A 182 3.37 3.07 -8.85
CA LEU A 182 2.77 2.59 -7.60
C LEU A 182 2.02 1.29 -7.86
N ALA A 183 2.11 0.31 -6.98
CA ALA A 183 1.12 -0.76 -6.88
C ALA A 183 -0.20 -0.16 -6.36
N VAL A 184 -1.31 -0.90 -6.46
CA VAL A 184 -2.62 -0.41 -5.98
C VAL A 184 -3.43 -1.56 -5.40
N PHE A 185 -4.02 -1.33 -4.24
CA PHE A 185 -4.94 -2.25 -3.58
C PHE A 185 -6.38 -1.81 -3.85
N GLN A 186 -7.28 -2.74 -4.20
CA GLN A 186 -8.71 -2.47 -4.13
C GLN A 186 -9.08 -2.26 -2.67
N LYS A 187 -9.99 -1.36 -2.39
CA LYS A 187 -10.53 -1.14 -1.05
C LYS A 187 -12.00 -1.50 -1.04
N ASN A 188 -12.39 -2.49 -0.21
CA ASN A 188 -13.78 -2.95 -0.13
C ASN A 188 -14.37 -3.28 -1.53
N ASP A 189 -15.71 -3.13 -1.73
CA ASP A 189 -16.41 -3.42 -3.00
C ASP A 189 -16.21 -4.88 -3.48
N PRO A 190 -16.45 -5.87 -2.60
CA PRO A 190 -16.22 -7.28 -2.89
C PRO A 190 -17.09 -7.79 -4.05
N GLU A 191 -18.24 -7.16 -4.32
CA GLU A 191 -19.14 -7.48 -5.44
C GLU A 191 -18.48 -7.24 -6.80
N GLN A 192 -17.54 -6.30 -6.88
CA GLN A 192 -16.81 -6.01 -8.10
C GLN A 192 -15.42 -6.64 -8.16
N ALA A 193 -15.01 -7.42 -7.14
CA ALA A 193 -13.67 -8.01 -7.04
C ALA A 193 -13.26 -8.76 -8.32
N ALA A 194 -14.15 -9.57 -8.91
CA ALA A 194 -13.86 -10.29 -10.16
C ALA A 194 -13.61 -9.37 -11.36
N ALA A 195 -14.24 -8.20 -11.40
CA ALA A 195 -14.08 -7.23 -12.48
C ALA A 195 -12.86 -6.33 -12.29
N LEU A 196 -12.47 -6.08 -11.04
CA LEU A 196 -11.38 -5.17 -10.66
C LEU A 196 -10.04 -5.88 -10.50
N GLU A 197 -10.03 -7.17 -10.13
CA GLU A 197 -8.82 -7.96 -9.91
C GLU A 197 -7.76 -7.79 -11.01
N PRO A 198 -8.08 -7.80 -12.32
CA PRO A 198 -7.06 -7.65 -13.36
C PRO A 198 -6.31 -6.32 -13.35
N TYR A 199 -6.83 -5.32 -12.64
CA TYR A 199 -6.29 -3.96 -12.60
C TYR A 199 -5.61 -3.61 -11.28
N PHE A 200 -5.88 -4.36 -10.21
CA PHE A 200 -5.35 -4.10 -8.87
C PHE A 200 -4.29 -5.15 -8.50
N ASP A 201 -3.33 -4.79 -7.65
CA ASP A 201 -2.21 -5.66 -7.26
C ASP A 201 -2.48 -6.43 -5.96
N GLY A 202 -3.57 -6.15 -5.30
CA GLY A 202 -4.07 -6.77 -4.08
C GLY A 202 -5.40 -6.16 -3.69
N GLU A 203 -5.91 -6.59 -2.55
CA GLU A 203 -7.20 -6.13 -2.03
C GLU A 203 -7.08 -5.92 -0.52
N LEU A 204 -7.79 -4.92 0.03
CA LEU A 204 -7.96 -4.63 1.44
C LEU A 204 -9.45 -4.47 1.73
N ASP A 205 -9.98 -5.41 2.49
CA ASP A 205 -11.38 -5.42 2.90
C ASP A 205 -11.53 -5.13 4.40
N GLU A 206 -12.58 -4.42 4.75
CA GLU A 206 -12.96 -4.17 6.12
C GLU A 206 -14.13 -5.05 6.53
N GLN A 207 -13.87 -5.93 7.49
CA GLN A 207 -14.90 -6.74 8.14
C GLN A 207 -15.51 -7.83 7.24
N CYS A 208 -14.75 -8.36 6.26
CA CYS A 208 -15.28 -9.39 5.37
C CYS A 208 -15.77 -10.64 6.14
N ARG A 209 -15.18 -10.93 7.31
CA ARG A 209 -15.67 -12.02 8.18
C ARG A 209 -16.92 -11.65 8.94
N GLN A 210 -16.99 -10.42 9.41
CA GLN A 210 -18.18 -9.94 10.13
C GLN A 210 -19.40 -9.94 9.23
N TYR A 211 -19.24 -9.60 7.93
CA TYR A 211 -20.34 -9.50 6.96
C TYR A 211 -20.49 -10.74 6.07
N ASP A 212 -19.65 -11.79 6.27
CA ASP A 212 -19.69 -13.05 5.50
C ASP A 212 -19.45 -12.88 3.99
N GLU A 213 -18.59 -11.94 3.61
CA GLU A 213 -18.34 -11.58 2.20
C GLU A 213 -16.93 -11.94 1.71
N CYS A 214 -16.04 -12.47 2.60
CA CYS A 214 -14.68 -12.87 2.22
C CYS A 214 -14.62 -13.85 1.03
N SER A 215 -15.68 -14.62 0.76
CA SER A 215 -15.74 -15.53 -0.39
C SER A 215 -15.73 -14.80 -1.74
N SER A 216 -16.19 -13.55 -1.78
CA SER A 216 -16.18 -12.69 -2.98
C SER A 216 -14.77 -12.28 -3.40
N LEU A 217 -13.79 -12.35 -2.47
CA LEU A 217 -12.39 -11.98 -2.70
C LEU A 217 -11.56 -13.12 -3.32
N GLN A 218 -12.19 -14.29 -3.57
CA GLN A 218 -11.54 -15.44 -4.21
C GLN A 218 -10.80 -15.12 -5.51
N PRO A 219 -11.24 -14.19 -6.38
CA PRO A 219 -10.48 -13.82 -7.59
C PRO A 219 -9.05 -13.39 -7.29
N TYR A 220 -8.81 -12.58 -6.24
CA TYR A 220 -7.47 -12.15 -5.83
C TYR A 220 -6.62 -13.32 -5.33
N LEU A 221 -7.19 -14.17 -4.47
CA LEU A 221 -6.51 -15.35 -3.96
C LEU A 221 -6.11 -16.32 -5.07
N ALA A 222 -7.01 -16.54 -6.05
CA ALA A 222 -6.75 -17.39 -7.21
C ALA A 222 -5.67 -16.81 -8.13
N ALA A 223 -5.55 -15.49 -8.21
CA ALA A 223 -4.50 -14.80 -8.95
C ALA A 223 -3.16 -14.72 -8.20
N GLY A 224 -3.08 -15.27 -6.98
CA GLY A 224 -1.87 -15.20 -6.14
C GLY A 224 -1.58 -13.80 -5.60
N LYS A 225 -2.60 -12.94 -5.54
CA LYS A 225 -2.51 -11.59 -4.98
C LYS A 225 -2.89 -11.57 -3.49
N PRO A 226 -2.33 -10.65 -2.69
CA PRO A 226 -2.70 -10.53 -1.29
C PRO A 226 -4.15 -10.06 -1.14
N VAL A 227 -4.84 -10.66 -0.17
CA VAL A 227 -6.10 -10.18 0.40
C VAL A 227 -5.83 -9.87 1.87
N LEU A 228 -6.05 -8.63 2.25
CA LEU A 228 -5.86 -8.08 3.58
C LEU A 228 -7.24 -7.89 4.21
N ASP A 229 -7.50 -8.48 5.38
CA ASP A 229 -8.77 -8.35 6.09
C ASP A 229 -8.57 -7.56 7.40
N ALA A 230 -9.26 -6.44 7.52
CA ALA A 230 -9.24 -5.60 8.71
C ALA A 230 -10.50 -5.81 9.54
N GLU A 231 -10.38 -6.51 10.65
CA GLU A 231 -11.49 -6.72 11.58
C GLU A 231 -11.43 -5.77 12.79
N TYR A 232 -12.59 -5.36 13.30
CA TYR A 232 -12.67 -4.43 14.43
C TYR A 232 -13.30 -5.06 15.68
N SER A 233 -13.95 -6.21 15.55
CA SER A 233 -14.62 -6.88 16.66
C SER A 233 -13.66 -7.80 17.43
N SER A 234 -13.27 -7.40 18.64
CA SER A 234 -12.49 -8.26 19.54
C SER A 234 -13.22 -9.56 19.93
N GLY A 235 -14.55 -9.59 19.84
CA GLY A 235 -15.35 -10.78 20.11
C GLY A 235 -15.23 -11.85 19.02
N LEU A 236 -14.81 -11.49 17.82
CA LEU A 236 -14.55 -12.43 16.73
C LEU A 236 -13.10 -12.97 16.76
N TYR A 237 -12.20 -12.30 17.46
CA TYR A 237 -10.80 -12.74 17.61
C TYR A 237 -10.67 -13.84 18.68
N PRO A 238 -9.92 -14.96 18.44
CA PRO A 238 -9.12 -15.26 17.24
C PRO A 238 -9.86 -16.12 16.19
N ALA A 239 -11.17 -16.32 16.29
CA ALA A 239 -11.92 -17.21 15.42
C ALA A 239 -11.82 -16.81 13.94
N PHE A 240 -11.92 -15.51 13.63
CA PHE A 240 -11.75 -15.03 12.25
C PHE A 240 -10.34 -15.31 11.73
N CYS A 241 -9.31 -15.16 12.55
CA CYS A 241 -7.93 -15.45 12.17
C CYS A 241 -7.73 -16.90 11.70
N MET A 242 -8.38 -17.87 12.36
CA MET A 242 -8.31 -19.27 11.93
C MET A 242 -8.99 -19.47 10.57
N ALA A 243 -10.09 -18.77 10.33
CA ALA A 243 -10.78 -18.83 9.04
C ALA A 243 -9.94 -18.19 7.91
N ASP A 244 -9.33 -17.03 8.15
CA ASP A 244 -8.47 -16.34 7.20
C ASP A 244 -7.24 -17.14 6.84
N ASN A 245 -6.52 -17.63 7.84
CA ASN A 245 -5.31 -18.43 7.65
C ASN A 245 -5.54 -19.68 6.80
N ARG A 246 -6.76 -20.30 6.89
CA ARG A 246 -7.09 -21.48 6.07
C ARG A 246 -7.18 -21.20 4.59
N VAL A 247 -7.58 -19.98 4.23
CA VAL A 247 -7.80 -19.60 2.82
C VAL A 247 -6.72 -18.66 2.28
N GLY A 248 -5.75 -18.28 3.11
CA GLY A 248 -4.64 -17.43 2.72
C GLY A 248 -4.94 -15.92 2.76
N ILE A 249 -6.00 -15.52 3.47
CA ILE A 249 -6.28 -14.10 3.78
C ILE A 249 -5.38 -13.66 4.92
N MET A 250 -4.86 -12.44 4.83
CA MET A 250 -3.95 -11.84 5.81
C MET A 250 -4.74 -10.93 6.76
N GLY A 251 -5.49 -11.56 7.68
CA GLY A 251 -6.34 -10.85 8.63
C GLY A 251 -5.58 -10.19 9.78
N ALA A 252 -6.13 -9.10 10.31
CA ALA A 252 -5.67 -8.48 11.55
C ALA A 252 -6.80 -7.73 12.26
N LEU A 253 -6.76 -7.71 13.61
CA LEU A 253 -7.67 -6.91 14.43
C LEU A 253 -7.09 -5.51 14.64
N PHE A 254 -7.90 -4.51 14.36
CA PHE A 254 -7.58 -3.10 14.56
C PHE A 254 -8.60 -2.38 15.46
N SER A 255 -8.31 -1.15 15.88
CA SER A 255 -9.33 -0.21 16.39
C SER A 255 -10.00 0.50 15.21
N THR A 256 -11.29 0.82 15.34
CA THR A 256 -12.01 1.61 14.33
C THR A 256 -11.43 3.01 14.10
N SER A 257 -10.68 3.54 15.07
CA SER A 257 -9.96 4.82 14.92
C SER A 257 -8.69 4.71 14.07
N LEU A 258 -8.20 3.50 13.83
CA LEU A 258 -6.93 3.26 13.12
C LEU A 258 -5.75 4.11 13.62
N ASP A 259 -5.70 4.34 14.93
CA ASP A 259 -4.67 5.14 15.61
C ASP A 259 -3.47 4.30 16.12
N GLY A 260 -3.48 3.00 15.81
CA GLY A 260 -2.49 2.03 16.26
C GLY A 260 -2.65 1.58 17.72
N SER A 261 -3.73 1.94 18.41
CA SER A 261 -3.99 1.49 19.78
C SER A 261 -4.26 0.00 19.88
N VAL A 262 -4.91 -0.59 18.86
CA VAL A 262 -5.14 -2.01 18.71
C VAL A 262 -4.47 -2.48 17.43
N TYR A 263 -3.69 -3.56 17.52
CA TYR A 263 -3.12 -4.29 16.40
C TYR A 263 -2.82 -5.71 16.84
N ARG A 264 -3.57 -6.69 16.31
CA ARG A 264 -3.37 -8.11 16.56
C ARG A 264 -3.43 -8.87 15.23
N PRO A 265 -2.26 -9.15 14.61
CA PRO A 265 -2.20 -9.86 13.35
C PRO A 265 -2.57 -11.33 13.52
N CYS A 266 -3.18 -11.91 12.49
CA CYS A 266 -3.58 -13.32 12.46
C CYS A 266 -2.42 -14.27 12.07
N TRP A 267 -1.45 -13.81 11.29
CA TRP A 267 -0.29 -14.61 10.90
C TRP A 267 0.58 -14.93 12.13
N GLY A 268 0.91 -16.22 12.28
CA GLY A 268 1.57 -16.72 13.48
C GLY A 268 0.61 -17.27 14.54
N THR A 269 -0.70 -17.10 14.37
CA THR A 269 -1.70 -17.85 15.11
C THR A 269 -1.83 -19.24 14.48
N PRO A 270 -1.79 -20.36 15.24
CA PRO A 270 -2.00 -21.69 14.66
C PRO A 270 -3.33 -21.75 13.90
N ALA A 271 -3.30 -22.27 12.68
CA ALA A 271 -4.52 -22.70 12.01
C ALA A 271 -5.06 -23.89 12.81
N GLY A 272 -6.16 -23.71 13.53
CA GLY A 272 -6.79 -24.74 14.39
C GLY A 272 -7.30 -25.95 13.60
#